data_ccfe3569d194e48a50e0344131e40df3
#
_entry.id   ccfe3569d194e48a50e0344131e40df3
#
_cell.length_a   1.000
_cell.length_b   1.000
_cell.length_c   1.000
_cell.angle_alpha   90.00
_cell.angle_beta   90.00
_cell.angle_gamma   90.00
#
_symmetry.space_group_name_H-M   'P 1'
#
loop_
_entity.id
_entity.type
_entity.pdbx_description
1 polymer ?
#
loop_
_entity_poly.entity_id
_entity_poly.type
_entity_poly.pdbx_seq_one_letter_code
_entity_poly.pdbx_strand_id
1 'polypeptide(L)'
;ETLDTEVLVCGAGTSGLFAACAAAEEGAKVVCLEKGAIGGGVRDNLGSINSRLQREAGCEIDENEICNDLVRYANGYCNPRLYHLWAQNSGEAIDWYQDRLEEAGFELFFEAADNAKPSVCKHWATGHIPSWPADAEFAGLKDVVNGKIVLGDYAESVGVDFRFTTPLVKLLHEDGKVTGAIAKGSEGYV
;
A
#
# COMPACT_ATOMS: atom_id res chain seq x y z
N GLU A 1 7.97 -13.94 -25.14
CA GLU A 1 6.71 -14.43 -24.56
C GLU A 1 5.62 -13.38 -24.76
N THR A 2 4.37 -13.79 -24.86
CA THR A 2 3.21 -12.88 -24.85
C THR A 2 2.24 -13.38 -23.78
N LEU A 3 1.77 -12.46 -22.94
CA LEU A 3 0.81 -12.72 -21.88
C LEU A 3 -0.47 -11.91 -22.14
N ASP A 4 -1.61 -12.53 -21.92
CA ASP A 4 -2.90 -11.84 -21.90
C ASP A 4 -3.31 -11.58 -20.46
N THR A 5 -3.70 -10.34 -20.16
CA THR A 5 -4.17 -9.93 -18.84
C THR A 5 -5.26 -8.86 -18.96
N GLU A 6 -6.13 -8.77 -17.96
CA GLU A 6 -7.16 -7.72 -17.88
C GLU A 6 -6.62 -6.51 -17.14
N VAL A 7 -5.77 -6.75 -16.12
CA VAL A 7 -5.12 -5.69 -15.34
C VAL A 7 -3.63 -5.93 -15.30
N LEU A 8 -2.87 -4.93 -15.73
CA LEU A 8 -1.42 -4.91 -15.63
C LEU A 8 -0.99 -3.92 -14.55
N VAL A 9 -0.37 -4.43 -13.50
CA VAL A 9 0.22 -3.62 -12.43
C VAL A 9 1.72 -3.47 -12.67
N CYS A 10 2.24 -2.25 -12.64
CA CYS A 10 3.65 -1.96 -12.86
C CYS A 10 4.31 -1.49 -11.56
N GLY A 11 4.98 -2.41 -10.89
CA GLY A 11 5.66 -2.24 -9.61
C GLY A 11 4.94 -2.94 -8.46
N ALA A 12 5.63 -3.83 -7.76
CA ALA A 12 5.15 -4.55 -6.57
C ALA A 12 5.55 -3.81 -5.27
N GLY A 13 5.42 -2.49 -5.26
CA GLY A 13 5.49 -1.66 -4.04
C GLY A 13 4.13 -1.63 -3.32
N THR A 14 4.00 -0.82 -2.25
CA THR A 14 2.75 -0.73 -1.47
C THR A 14 1.53 -0.52 -2.35
N SER A 15 1.53 0.52 -3.16
CA SER A 15 0.37 0.85 -4.02
C SER A 15 0.08 -0.23 -5.05
N GLY A 16 1.13 -0.85 -5.62
CA GLY A 16 0.98 -1.91 -6.61
C GLY A 16 0.40 -3.19 -6.00
N LEU A 17 0.86 -3.58 -4.82
CA LEU A 17 0.32 -4.74 -4.11
C LEU A 17 -1.16 -4.56 -3.75
N PHE A 18 -1.53 -3.41 -3.17
CA PHE A 18 -2.94 -3.12 -2.89
C PHE A 18 -3.80 -3.14 -4.17
N ALA A 19 -3.32 -2.53 -5.26
CA ALA A 19 -4.05 -2.52 -6.53
C ALA A 19 -4.17 -3.91 -7.15
N ALA A 20 -3.11 -4.72 -7.08
CA ALA A 20 -3.12 -6.08 -7.61
C ALA A 20 -4.07 -6.99 -6.83
N CYS A 21 -4.03 -6.92 -5.49
CA CYS A 21 -4.95 -7.67 -4.64
C CYS A 21 -6.40 -7.28 -4.92
N ALA A 22 -6.72 -5.99 -4.90
CA ALA A 22 -8.08 -5.52 -5.13
C ALA A 22 -8.63 -5.96 -6.50
N ALA A 23 -7.82 -5.87 -7.56
CA ALA A 23 -8.23 -6.32 -8.88
C ALA A 23 -8.45 -7.85 -8.96
N ALA A 24 -7.58 -8.62 -8.29
CA ALA A 24 -7.71 -10.09 -8.27
C ALA A 24 -8.90 -10.55 -7.42
N GLU A 25 -9.20 -9.88 -6.30
CA GLU A 25 -10.39 -10.16 -5.48
C GLU A 25 -11.69 -9.93 -6.26
N GLU A 26 -11.71 -8.95 -7.18
CA GLU A 26 -12.84 -8.72 -8.10
C GLU A 26 -12.87 -9.71 -9.29
N GLY A 27 -11.97 -10.68 -9.32
CA GLY A 27 -11.92 -11.77 -10.30
C GLY A 27 -11.19 -11.42 -11.60
N ALA A 28 -10.48 -10.29 -11.67
CA ALA A 28 -9.71 -9.95 -12.84
C ALA A 28 -8.44 -10.80 -12.95
N LYS A 29 -8.04 -11.15 -14.18
CA LYS A 29 -6.74 -11.74 -14.46
C LYS A 29 -5.66 -10.66 -14.33
N VAL A 30 -4.80 -10.76 -13.32
CA VAL A 30 -3.80 -9.75 -12.97
C VAL A 30 -2.39 -10.24 -13.24
N VAL A 31 -1.60 -9.44 -13.94
CA VAL A 31 -0.13 -9.57 -14.03
C VAL A 31 0.51 -8.40 -13.33
N CYS A 32 1.47 -8.65 -12.44
CA CYS A 32 2.23 -7.64 -11.74
C CYS A 32 3.71 -7.70 -12.16
N LEU A 33 4.20 -6.66 -12.83
CA LEU A 33 5.60 -6.53 -13.22
C LEU A 33 6.38 -5.83 -12.10
N GLU A 34 7.52 -6.42 -11.71
CA GLU A 34 8.43 -5.80 -10.75
C GLU A 34 9.87 -5.84 -11.29
N LYS A 35 10.55 -4.69 -11.25
CA LYS A 35 11.94 -4.56 -11.72
C LYS A 35 12.96 -5.23 -10.79
N GLY A 36 12.65 -5.33 -9.51
CA GLY A 36 13.44 -6.00 -8.49
C GLY A 36 13.26 -7.51 -8.50
N ALA A 37 14.14 -8.21 -7.78
CA ALA A 37 14.03 -9.64 -7.58
C ALA A 37 12.96 -10.05 -6.56
N ILE A 38 12.46 -9.11 -5.80
CA ILE A 38 11.39 -9.25 -4.80
C ILE A 38 10.50 -8.03 -4.85
N GLY A 39 9.27 -8.14 -4.38
CA GLY A 39 8.41 -6.99 -4.12
C GLY A 39 9.13 -6.03 -3.17
N GLY A 40 9.19 -4.76 -3.52
CA GLY A 40 10.10 -3.84 -2.87
C GLY A 40 9.42 -2.63 -2.24
N GLY A 41 10.11 -2.02 -1.27
CA GLY A 41 9.96 -0.62 -0.94
C GLY A 41 8.74 -0.20 -0.11
N VAL A 42 7.98 -1.08 0.49
CA VAL A 42 6.94 -0.65 1.44
C VAL A 42 7.62 -0.17 2.72
N ARG A 43 7.30 1.00 3.17
CA ARG A 43 7.55 1.36 4.56
C ARG A 43 6.61 0.56 5.44
N ASP A 44 7.11 0.12 6.57
CA ASP A 44 6.32 -0.65 7.51
C ASP A 44 5.27 0.22 8.24
N ASN A 45 5.44 1.54 8.21
CA ASN A 45 4.48 2.51 8.75
C ASN A 45 3.63 3.11 7.61
N LEU A 46 2.34 2.79 7.61
CA LEU A 46 1.34 3.31 6.68
C LEU A 46 0.49 4.39 7.35
N GLY A 47 0.30 5.50 6.66
CA GLY A 47 -0.54 6.60 7.15
C GLY A 47 -2.00 6.44 6.74
N SER A 48 -2.90 6.51 7.72
CA SER A 48 -4.35 6.46 7.50
C SER A 48 -5.09 7.34 8.48
N ILE A 49 -6.32 7.72 8.15
CA ILE A 49 -7.27 8.31 9.09
C ILE A 49 -8.57 7.52 9.12
N ASN A 50 -9.22 7.56 10.27
CA ASN A 50 -10.53 6.94 10.51
C ASN A 50 -10.54 5.41 10.29
N SER A 51 -9.42 4.74 10.55
CA SER A 51 -9.33 3.29 10.60
C SER A 51 -10.10 2.72 11.80
N ARG A 52 -10.34 1.40 11.79
CA ARG A 52 -10.93 0.64 12.92
C ARG A 52 -10.14 0.87 14.20
N LEU A 53 -8.82 0.73 14.16
CA LEU A 53 -7.93 0.93 15.31
C LEU A 53 -7.98 2.35 15.86
N GLN A 54 -8.09 3.36 15.00
CA GLN A 54 -8.24 4.74 15.44
C GLN A 54 -9.60 4.96 16.13
N ARG A 55 -10.68 4.43 15.58
CA ARG A 55 -12.02 4.51 16.20
C ARG A 55 -12.06 3.81 17.57
N GLU A 56 -11.45 2.64 17.69
CA GLU A 56 -11.33 1.89 18.94
C GLU A 56 -10.49 2.63 19.99
N ALA A 57 -9.46 3.34 19.56
CA ALA A 57 -8.63 4.21 20.41
C ALA A 57 -9.27 5.56 20.74
N GLY A 58 -10.48 5.85 20.25
CA GLY A 58 -11.12 7.15 20.41
C GLY A 58 -10.40 8.29 19.70
N CYS A 59 -9.62 7.98 18.67
CA CYS A 59 -8.86 8.93 17.87
C CYS A 59 -9.67 9.31 16.62
N GLU A 60 -10.36 10.42 16.68
CA GLU A 60 -11.06 10.99 15.52
C GLU A 60 -10.22 12.10 14.90
N ILE A 61 -10.05 12.06 13.58
CA ILE A 61 -9.30 13.05 12.82
C ILE A 61 -10.23 13.70 11.81
N ASP A 62 -10.40 15.02 11.90
CA ASP A 62 -11.16 15.78 10.92
C ASP A 62 -10.41 15.81 9.58
N GLU A 63 -11.09 15.35 8.53
CA GLU A 63 -10.56 15.23 7.18
C GLU A 63 -10.06 16.58 6.63
N ASN A 64 -10.85 17.65 6.82
CA ASN A 64 -10.50 18.96 6.29
C ASN A 64 -9.33 19.58 7.06
N GLU A 65 -9.29 19.37 8.38
CA GLU A 65 -8.20 19.89 9.20
C GLU A 65 -6.86 19.27 8.79
N ILE A 66 -6.78 17.94 8.69
CA ILE A 66 -5.54 17.27 8.29
C ILE A 66 -5.16 17.60 6.83
N CYS A 67 -6.10 17.62 5.90
CA CYS A 67 -5.82 17.97 4.50
C CYS A 67 -5.26 19.41 4.38
N ASN A 68 -5.83 20.36 5.11
CA ASN A 68 -5.35 21.74 5.14
C ASN A 68 -3.93 21.83 5.73
N ASP A 69 -3.64 21.05 6.77
CA ASP A 69 -2.30 20.99 7.36
C ASP A 69 -1.28 20.39 6.39
N LEU A 70 -1.63 19.32 5.67
CA LEU A 70 -0.76 18.71 4.67
C LEU A 70 -0.47 19.67 3.50
N VAL A 71 -1.46 20.42 3.03
CA VAL A 71 -1.27 21.49 2.01
C VAL A 71 -0.32 22.57 2.52
N ARG A 72 -0.50 22.98 3.78
CA ARG A 72 0.36 23.98 4.44
C ARG A 72 1.78 23.47 4.61
N TYR A 73 1.93 22.21 5.03
CA TYR A 73 3.24 21.56 5.15
C TYR A 73 3.98 21.47 3.80
N ALA A 74 3.25 21.21 2.72
CA ALA A 74 3.79 21.19 1.36
C ALA A 74 4.02 22.61 0.77
N ASN A 75 3.82 23.68 1.55
CA ASN A 75 3.88 25.08 1.08
C ASN A 75 3.04 25.33 -0.18
N GLY A 76 1.92 24.60 -0.35
CA GLY A 76 1.07 24.68 -1.52
C GLY A 76 1.60 23.96 -2.79
N TYR A 77 2.80 23.39 -2.75
CA TYR A 77 3.36 22.62 -3.87
C TYR A 77 2.81 21.18 -3.89
N CYS A 78 1.51 21.06 -4.03
CA CYS A 78 0.81 19.77 -4.02
C CYS A 78 -0.51 19.86 -4.77
N ASN A 79 -1.09 18.70 -5.06
CA ASN A 79 -2.47 18.62 -5.50
C ASN A 79 -3.38 18.29 -4.30
N PRO A 80 -4.17 19.24 -3.75
CA PRO A 80 -5.00 18.99 -2.57
C PRO A 80 -6.00 17.86 -2.74
N ARG A 81 -6.47 17.61 -3.98
CA ARG A 81 -7.41 16.51 -4.27
C ARG A 81 -6.86 15.14 -3.91
N LEU A 82 -5.53 14.94 -3.98
CA LEU A 82 -4.89 13.68 -3.59
C LEU A 82 -4.94 13.48 -2.08
N TYR A 83 -4.81 14.55 -1.28
CA TYR A 83 -4.96 14.46 0.17
C TYR A 83 -6.40 14.12 0.56
N HIS A 84 -7.40 14.74 -0.07
CA HIS A 84 -8.79 14.39 0.17
C HIS A 84 -9.11 12.95 -0.26
N LEU A 85 -8.60 12.51 -1.42
CA LEU A 85 -8.76 11.13 -1.85
C LEU A 85 -8.17 10.13 -0.83
N TRP A 86 -6.97 10.42 -0.33
CA TRP A 86 -6.35 9.64 0.72
C TRP A 86 -7.16 9.67 2.02
N ALA A 87 -7.58 10.84 2.47
CA ALA A 87 -8.33 10.99 3.71
C ALA A 87 -9.67 10.21 3.67
N GLN A 88 -10.36 10.22 2.54
CA GLN A 88 -11.64 9.55 2.36
C GLN A 88 -11.55 8.02 2.27
N ASN A 89 -10.42 7.48 1.80
CA ASN A 89 -10.32 6.06 1.47
C ASN A 89 -9.28 5.30 2.30
N SER A 90 -8.36 6.00 2.98
CA SER A 90 -7.25 5.33 3.68
C SER A 90 -7.70 4.47 4.86
N GLY A 91 -8.80 4.84 5.53
CA GLY A 91 -9.35 4.06 6.65
C GLY A 91 -9.79 2.67 6.20
N GLU A 92 -10.58 2.61 5.12
CA GLU A 92 -11.04 1.34 4.54
C GLU A 92 -9.87 0.49 4.04
N ALA A 93 -8.91 1.11 3.36
CA ALA A 93 -7.73 0.39 2.87
C ALA A 93 -6.88 -0.21 3.99
N ILE A 94 -6.73 0.50 5.11
CA ILE A 94 -6.00 0.01 6.29
C ILE A 94 -6.80 -1.05 7.04
N ASP A 95 -8.13 -0.92 7.15
CA ASP A 95 -8.98 -1.94 7.76
C ASP A 95 -8.91 -3.26 6.96
N TRP A 96 -8.94 -3.20 5.62
CA TRP A 96 -8.71 -4.35 4.75
C TRP A 96 -7.31 -4.96 4.97
N TYR A 97 -6.27 -4.12 5.07
CA TYR A 97 -4.90 -4.58 5.31
C TYR A 97 -4.74 -5.24 6.68
N GLN A 98 -5.40 -4.72 7.71
CA GLN A 98 -5.44 -5.33 9.03
C GLN A 98 -5.99 -6.75 8.96
N ASP A 99 -7.12 -6.95 8.25
CA ASP A 99 -7.70 -8.27 8.08
C ASP A 99 -6.72 -9.27 7.43
N ARG A 100 -5.96 -8.85 6.45
CA ARG A 100 -4.94 -9.71 5.79
C ARG A 100 -3.76 -10.04 6.71
N LEU A 101 -3.35 -9.10 7.55
CA LEU A 101 -2.33 -9.36 8.57
C LEU A 101 -2.82 -10.35 9.60
N GLU A 102 -4.04 -10.17 10.12
CA GLU A 102 -4.63 -11.05 11.12
C GLU A 102 -4.83 -12.48 10.60
N GLU A 103 -5.26 -12.65 9.36
CA GLU A 103 -5.35 -13.95 8.68
C GLU A 103 -3.98 -14.65 8.56
N ALA A 104 -2.92 -13.88 8.43
CA ALA A 104 -1.55 -14.38 8.39
C ALA A 104 -0.91 -14.57 9.78
N GLY A 105 -1.66 -14.29 10.86
CA GLY A 105 -1.18 -14.44 12.25
C GLY A 105 -0.37 -13.27 12.77
N PHE A 106 -0.51 -12.09 12.17
CA PHE A 106 0.11 -10.85 12.62
C PHE A 106 -0.95 -9.87 13.12
N GLU A 107 -0.49 -8.76 13.71
CA GLU A 107 -1.34 -7.67 14.16
C GLU A 107 -0.95 -6.36 13.44
N LEU A 108 -1.86 -5.41 13.42
CA LEU A 108 -1.58 -4.04 13.03
C LEU A 108 -1.58 -3.17 14.28
N PHE A 109 -0.46 -2.50 14.55
CA PHE A 109 -0.32 -1.59 15.68
C PHE A 109 -0.65 -0.16 15.24
N PHE A 110 -1.48 0.53 16.03
CA PHE A 110 -1.76 1.95 15.85
C PHE A 110 -0.79 2.80 16.67
N GLU A 111 -0.10 3.70 16.01
CA GLU A 111 0.86 4.62 16.62
C GLU A 111 0.19 5.96 16.93
N ALA A 112 -0.03 6.24 18.20
CA ALA A 112 -0.56 7.53 18.66
C ALA A 112 0.44 8.67 18.38
N ALA A 113 -0.09 9.87 18.12
CA ALA A 113 0.75 11.04 17.90
C ALA A 113 1.50 11.46 19.16
N ASP A 114 2.80 11.70 19.03
CA ASP A 114 3.61 12.34 20.08
C ASP A 114 3.64 13.85 19.85
N ASN A 115 2.71 14.57 20.49
CA ASN A 115 2.67 16.04 20.48
C ASN A 115 3.46 16.69 21.62
N ALA A 116 4.21 15.92 22.40
CA ALA A 116 5.00 16.44 23.52
C ALA A 116 6.26 17.21 23.06
N LYS A 117 6.71 16.96 21.82
CA LYS A 117 7.87 17.65 21.24
C LYS A 117 7.44 18.86 20.41
N PRO A 118 8.15 20.00 20.53
CA PRO A 118 7.92 21.14 19.64
C PRO A 118 8.10 20.75 18.19
N SER A 119 7.10 21.04 17.35
CA SER A 119 7.14 20.79 15.91
C SER A 119 6.52 21.97 15.17
N VAL A 120 7.00 22.21 13.95
CA VAL A 120 6.41 23.21 13.04
C VAL A 120 5.03 22.79 12.52
N CYS A 121 4.73 21.50 12.62
CA CYS A 121 3.46 20.92 12.18
C CYS A 121 2.85 20.09 13.30
N LYS A 122 1.53 20.00 13.34
CA LYS A 122 0.81 19.08 14.22
C LYS A 122 1.21 17.64 13.88
N HIS A 123 1.50 16.85 14.90
CA HIS A 123 1.70 15.43 14.73
C HIS A 123 0.32 14.76 14.76
N TRP A 124 -0.10 14.28 13.62
CA TRP A 124 -1.32 13.53 13.47
C TRP A 124 -1.09 12.05 13.78
N ALA A 125 -1.98 11.46 14.54
CA ALA A 125 -1.95 10.04 14.87
C ALA A 125 -2.44 9.20 13.67
N THR A 126 -1.61 9.06 12.65
CA THR A 126 -1.95 8.36 11.40
C THR A 126 -1.19 7.06 11.20
N GLY A 127 -0.19 6.77 12.04
CA GLY A 127 0.73 5.65 11.85
C GLY A 127 0.09 4.29 12.14
N HIS A 128 0.25 3.35 11.21
CA HIS A 128 -0.18 1.95 11.36
C HIS A 128 1.00 1.06 10.98
N ILE A 129 1.43 0.20 11.90
CA ILE A 129 2.67 -0.59 11.78
C ILE A 129 2.34 -2.07 11.94
N PRO A 130 2.67 -2.93 10.97
CA PRO A 130 2.59 -4.38 11.15
C PRO A 130 3.43 -4.82 12.33
N SER A 131 2.89 -5.69 13.17
CA SER A 131 3.57 -6.17 14.36
C SER A 131 3.30 -7.65 14.62
N TRP A 132 4.17 -8.26 15.42
CA TRP A 132 3.90 -9.56 16.00
C TRP A 132 2.79 -9.45 17.04
N PRO A 133 1.96 -10.51 17.20
CA PRO A 133 0.99 -10.58 18.30
C PRO A 133 1.65 -10.30 19.65
N ALA A 134 0.92 -9.72 20.56
CA ALA A 134 1.45 -9.29 21.86
C ALA A 134 1.99 -10.44 22.71
N ASP A 135 1.50 -11.67 22.52
CA ASP A 135 1.92 -12.90 23.18
C ASP A 135 3.01 -13.68 22.43
N ALA A 136 3.42 -13.20 21.25
CA ALA A 136 4.48 -13.86 20.48
C ALA A 136 5.86 -13.68 21.13
N GLU A 137 6.75 -14.64 20.89
CA GLU A 137 8.16 -14.59 21.37
C GLU A 137 8.89 -13.31 20.90
N PHE A 138 8.47 -12.77 19.76
CA PHE A 138 9.04 -11.55 19.16
C PHE A 138 8.19 -10.30 19.40
N ALA A 139 7.23 -10.33 20.35
CA ALA A 139 6.46 -9.14 20.70
C ALA A 139 7.38 -7.98 21.08
N GLY A 140 7.12 -6.82 20.48
CA GLY A 140 7.97 -5.63 20.63
C GLY A 140 9.05 -5.43 19.56
N LEU A 141 9.30 -6.42 18.68
CA LEU A 141 10.14 -6.27 17.49
C LEU A 141 9.28 -5.83 16.30
N LYS A 142 8.60 -4.71 16.42
CA LYS A 142 7.62 -4.19 15.45
C LYS A 142 8.19 -4.07 14.03
N ASP A 143 9.45 -3.64 13.93
CA ASP A 143 10.11 -3.39 12.64
C ASP A 143 10.50 -4.69 11.88
N VAL A 144 10.26 -5.85 12.47
CA VAL A 144 10.64 -7.14 11.87
C VAL A 144 9.52 -7.73 11.01
N VAL A 145 8.27 -7.31 11.20
CA VAL A 145 7.15 -7.79 10.38
C VAL A 145 7.16 -7.09 9.04
N ASN A 146 7.42 -7.85 7.98
CA ASN A 146 7.40 -7.33 6.64
C ASN A 146 6.01 -7.51 5.99
N GLY A 147 5.16 -6.53 6.16
CA GLY A 147 3.79 -6.55 5.62
C GLY A 147 3.69 -6.72 4.11
N LYS A 148 4.78 -6.50 3.36
CA LYS A 148 4.85 -6.79 1.93
C LYS A 148 4.89 -8.27 1.62
N ILE A 149 5.61 -9.03 2.44
CA ILE A 149 5.63 -10.48 2.28
C ILE A 149 4.22 -10.99 2.47
N VAL A 150 3.54 -10.55 3.53
CA VAL A 150 2.15 -10.92 3.79
C VAL A 150 1.23 -10.56 2.62
N LEU A 151 1.32 -9.32 2.09
CA LEU A 151 0.53 -8.91 0.93
C LEU A 151 0.95 -9.60 -0.36
N GLY A 152 2.22 -9.90 -0.54
CA GLY A 152 2.74 -10.65 -1.69
C GLY A 152 2.19 -12.06 -1.71
N ASP A 153 2.30 -12.78 -0.59
CA ASP A 153 1.79 -14.13 -0.43
C ASP A 153 0.25 -14.17 -0.61
N TYR A 154 -0.43 -13.17 -0.05
CA TYR A 154 -1.87 -13.04 -0.26
C TYR A 154 -2.22 -12.80 -1.73
N ALA A 155 -1.53 -11.89 -2.41
CA ALA A 155 -1.76 -11.59 -3.83
C ALA A 155 -1.55 -12.84 -4.71
N GLU A 156 -0.51 -13.63 -4.45
CA GLU A 156 -0.31 -14.92 -5.14
C GLU A 156 -1.47 -15.89 -4.85
N SER A 157 -1.96 -15.95 -3.62
CA SER A 157 -3.06 -16.82 -3.23
C SER A 157 -4.38 -16.51 -3.94
N VAL A 158 -4.61 -15.23 -4.28
CA VAL A 158 -5.79 -14.77 -5.04
C VAL A 158 -5.55 -14.72 -6.55
N GLY A 159 -4.39 -15.19 -7.03
CA GLY A 159 -4.12 -15.43 -8.45
C GLY A 159 -3.37 -14.34 -9.20
N VAL A 160 -2.69 -13.43 -8.50
CA VAL A 160 -1.80 -12.47 -9.15
C VAL A 160 -0.56 -13.18 -9.71
N ASP A 161 -0.30 -13.02 -11.01
CA ASP A 161 0.93 -13.49 -11.67
C ASP A 161 2.04 -12.45 -11.52
N PHE A 162 3.00 -12.70 -10.63
CA PHE A 162 4.15 -11.84 -10.45
C PHE A 162 5.27 -12.15 -11.44
N ARG A 163 5.79 -11.11 -12.08
CA ARG A 163 6.96 -11.15 -12.94
C ARG A 163 8.07 -10.28 -12.36
N PHE A 164 8.89 -10.89 -11.49
CA PHE A 164 10.06 -10.24 -10.89
C PHE A 164 11.21 -10.10 -11.90
N THR A 165 12.13 -9.18 -11.61
CA THR A 165 13.26 -8.84 -12.51
C THR A 165 12.80 -8.52 -13.93
N THR A 166 11.59 -7.96 -14.05
CA THR A 166 10.91 -7.73 -15.32
C THR A 166 10.43 -6.26 -15.40
N PRO A 167 11.35 -5.30 -15.58
CA PRO A 167 11.00 -3.90 -15.68
C PRO A 167 10.14 -3.60 -16.90
N LEU A 168 9.11 -2.74 -16.70
CA LEU A 168 8.37 -2.14 -17.79
C LEU A 168 9.32 -1.33 -18.67
N VAL A 169 9.23 -1.54 -19.99
CA VAL A 169 10.02 -0.81 -21.01
C VAL A 169 9.18 0.21 -21.74
N LYS A 170 7.95 -0.16 -22.13
CA LYS A 170 7.08 0.69 -22.93
C LYS A 170 5.63 0.33 -22.74
N LEU A 171 4.75 1.33 -22.69
CA LEU A 171 3.32 1.15 -22.86
C LEU A 171 2.96 1.16 -24.36
N LEU A 172 2.09 0.26 -24.76
CA LEU A 172 1.46 0.23 -26.08
C LEU A 172 0.12 0.95 -25.98
N HIS A 173 -0.18 1.77 -26.96
CA HIS A 173 -1.45 2.51 -26.98
C HIS A 173 -1.93 2.71 -28.41
N GLU A 174 -3.22 2.68 -28.59
CA GLU A 174 -3.93 3.01 -29.83
C GLU A 174 -5.09 3.94 -29.49
N ASP A 175 -5.28 4.98 -30.27
CA ASP A 175 -6.35 5.96 -30.12
C ASP A 175 -6.51 6.52 -28.69
N GLY A 176 -5.36 6.74 -28.00
CA GLY A 176 -5.33 7.29 -26.65
C GLY A 176 -5.67 6.28 -25.53
N LYS A 177 -5.85 5.02 -25.85
CA LYS A 177 -6.05 3.93 -24.88
C LYS A 177 -4.81 3.06 -24.76
N VAL A 178 -4.46 2.65 -23.56
CA VAL A 178 -3.43 1.63 -23.33
C VAL A 178 -3.99 0.28 -23.77
N THR A 179 -3.28 -0.38 -24.70
CA THR A 179 -3.65 -1.69 -25.27
C THR A 179 -2.71 -2.80 -24.82
N GLY A 180 -1.61 -2.44 -24.13
CA GLY A 180 -0.63 -3.40 -23.65
C GLY A 180 0.64 -2.74 -23.16
N ALA A 181 1.64 -3.56 -22.91
CA ALA A 181 2.96 -3.11 -22.48
C ALA A 181 4.05 -4.04 -23.02
N ILE A 182 5.27 -3.55 -23.04
CA ILE A 182 6.48 -4.34 -23.28
C ILE A 182 7.31 -4.29 -22.01
N ALA A 183 7.69 -5.44 -21.50
CA ALA A 183 8.61 -5.57 -20.39
C ALA A 183 9.83 -6.39 -20.80
N LYS A 184 10.92 -6.30 -20.03
CA LYS A 184 12.16 -7.02 -20.32
C LYS A 184 12.55 -7.91 -19.15
N GLY A 185 12.30 -9.19 -19.26
CA GLY A 185 12.81 -10.21 -18.35
C GLY A 185 14.23 -10.66 -18.67
N SER A 186 14.75 -11.59 -17.87
CA SER A 186 16.08 -12.18 -18.05
C SER A 186 16.23 -12.95 -19.37
N GLU A 187 15.14 -13.55 -19.85
CA GLU A 187 15.10 -14.38 -21.05
C GLU A 187 14.67 -13.60 -22.31
N GLY A 188 14.44 -12.30 -22.19
CA GLY A 188 14.03 -11.44 -23.29
C GLY A 188 12.80 -10.59 -22.99
N TYR A 189 12.10 -10.20 -24.05
CA TYR A 189 10.92 -9.34 -23.92
C TYR A 189 9.64 -10.15 -23.72
N VAL A 190 8.76 -9.59 -22.92
CA VAL A 190 7.38 -10.05 -22.68
C VAL A 190 6.43 -8.94 -23.12
#